data_437b85c3e4fdb945d6bb7fc0a5707b5c
#
_entry.id   437b85c3e4fdb945d6bb7fc0a5707b5c
#
_cell.length_a   1.000
_cell.length_b   1.000
_cell.length_c   1.000
_cell.angle_alpha   90.00
_cell.angle_beta   90.00
_cell.angle_gamma   90.00
#
_symmetry.space_group_name_H-M   'P 1'
#
loop_
_entity.id
_entity.type
_entity.pdbx_description
1 polymer ?
#
loop_
_entity_poly.entity_id
_entity_poly.type
_entity_poly.pdbx_seq_one_letter_code
_entity_poly.pdbx_strand_id
1 'polypeptide(L)'
;MKNTIKTIFFSMLFFLSMLNGQMMKEVYTSPNFDNLSKNHKTIAILPFTVVLGGKALQEMGEEMGDVAQLPMQLQNEGKLFQQSIYSRFLKKSKNYTISFQDIDRTNGLLKKAGITYEDLEWADMNEIASILRVDAVIAGNVYREKGMKQGGAVAMAILVGGYGATGSAKLNIKIFNGEDGSKIWQYTHRAKGGLGTNVDDIVLKLMKQVSRKFPYRKTSNNSSSNW
;
A
#
# COMPACT_ATOMS: atom_id res chain seq x y z
N MET A 1 -16.56 -25.35 -47.47
CA MET A 1 -16.69 -24.01 -46.92
C MET A 1 -17.40 -23.92 -45.54
N LYS A 2 -18.28 -24.84 -45.14
CA LYS A 2 -18.96 -24.77 -43.81
C LYS A 2 -18.10 -25.15 -42.62
N ASN A 3 -17.03 -25.91 -42.78
CA ASN A 3 -16.19 -26.38 -41.68
C ASN A 3 -15.09 -25.39 -41.30
N THR A 4 -14.61 -24.57 -42.23
CA THR A 4 -13.59 -23.54 -41.99
C THR A 4 -14.12 -22.37 -41.13
N ILE A 5 -15.41 -22.02 -41.27
CA ILE A 5 -16.03 -20.92 -40.51
C ILE A 5 -16.20 -21.33 -39.03
N LYS A 6 -16.53 -22.61 -38.75
CA LYS A 6 -16.63 -23.10 -37.35
C LYS A 6 -15.31 -23.09 -36.62
N THR A 7 -14.21 -23.40 -37.32
CA THR A 7 -12.87 -23.42 -36.71
C THR A 7 -12.37 -22.00 -36.37
N ILE A 8 -12.68 -21.03 -37.24
CA ILE A 8 -12.31 -19.61 -37.00
C ILE A 8 -13.14 -19.04 -35.84
N PHE A 9 -14.40 -19.36 -35.71
CA PHE A 9 -15.26 -18.89 -34.63
C PHE A 9 -14.84 -19.48 -33.26
N PHE A 10 -14.42 -20.75 -33.23
CA PHE A 10 -13.94 -21.41 -32.00
C PHE A 10 -12.57 -20.86 -31.55
N SER A 11 -11.68 -20.55 -32.49
CA SER A 11 -10.40 -19.91 -32.23
C SER A 11 -10.55 -18.47 -31.69
N MET A 12 -11.54 -17.72 -32.20
CA MET A 12 -11.81 -16.36 -31.76
C MET A 12 -12.46 -16.30 -30.36
N LEU A 13 -13.28 -17.31 -30.01
CA LEU A 13 -13.84 -17.43 -28.66
C LEU A 13 -12.76 -17.79 -27.62
N PHE A 14 -11.74 -18.55 -28.01
CA PHE A 14 -10.64 -18.92 -27.10
C PHE A 14 -9.70 -17.74 -26.82
N PHE A 15 -9.56 -16.80 -27.76
CA PHE A 15 -8.77 -15.55 -27.53
C PHE A 15 -9.50 -14.53 -26.66
N LEU A 16 -10.83 -14.52 -26.63
CA LEU A 16 -11.60 -13.62 -25.76
C LEU A 16 -11.59 -14.04 -24.28
N SER A 17 -11.26 -15.27 -23.95
CA SER A 17 -11.19 -15.75 -22.56
C SER A 17 -9.88 -15.39 -21.85
N MET A 18 -8.89 -14.83 -22.53
CA MET A 18 -7.61 -14.39 -21.95
C MET A 18 -7.61 -12.93 -21.46
N LEU A 19 -8.72 -12.20 -21.60
CA LEU A 19 -8.92 -10.86 -21.05
C LEU A 19 -9.47 -10.88 -19.61
N ASN A 20 -9.07 -11.88 -18.82
CA ASN A 20 -9.25 -11.83 -17.40
C ASN A 20 -8.36 -10.71 -16.86
N GLY A 21 -8.98 -9.66 -16.30
CA GLY A 21 -8.32 -8.49 -15.77
C GLY A 21 -7.19 -8.88 -14.80
N GLN A 22 -5.98 -8.98 -15.33
CA GLN A 22 -4.79 -9.20 -14.51
C GLN A 22 -4.71 -8.02 -13.53
N MET A 23 -4.82 -8.31 -12.25
CA MET A 23 -4.48 -7.36 -11.20
C MET A 23 -3.01 -6.99 -11.42
N MET A 24 -2.77 -5.81 -11.97
CA MET A 24 -1.42 -5.35 -12.25
C MET A 24 -0.70 -5.14 -10.92
N LYS A 25 0.28 -5.97 -10.67
CA LYS A 25 1.19 -5.89 -9.53
C LYS A 25 2.55 -5.52 -10.06
N GLU A 26 3.09 -4.44 -9.56
CA GLU A 26 4.41 -3.97 -9.94
C GLU A 26 5.31 -3.96 -8.71
N VAL A 27 6.50 -4.52 -8.84
CA VAL A 27 7.53 -4.47 -7.80
C VAL A 27 8.76 -3.84 -8.40
N TYR A 28 9.25 -2.79 -7.78
CA TYR A 28 10.54 -2.19 -8.07
C TYR A 28 11.50 -2.43 -6.92
N THR A 29 12.70 -2.85 -7.22
CA THR A 29 13.82 -2.90 -6.27
C THR A 29 15.00 -2.18 -6.91
N SER A 30 15.60 -1.25 -6.20
CA SER A 30 16.78 -0.52 -6.67
C SER A 30 17.91 -1.51 -6.98
N PRO A 31 18.63 -1.36 -8.08
CA PRO A 31 19.84 -2.16 -8.37
C PRO A 31 20.90 -2.07 -7.25
N ASN A 32 20.91 -0.96 -6.52
CA ASN A 32 21.84 -0.72 -5.41
C ASN A 32 21.24 -1.04 -4.02
N PHE A 33 20.11 -1.78 -3.97
CA PHE A 33 19.40 -2.06 -2.73
C PHE A 33 20.30 -2.68 -1.66
N ASP A 34 21.07 -3.70 -2.00
CA ASP A 34 21.89 -4.45 -1.03
C ASP A 34 22.97 -3.55 -0.39
N ASN A 35 23.57 -2.64 -1.16
CA ASN A 35 24.56 -1.70 -0.64
C ASN A 35 23.92 -0.65 0.29
N LEU A 36 22.78 -0.08 -0.11
CA LEU A 36 22.09 0.95 0.66
C LEU A 36 21.48 0.39 1.94
N SER A 37 20.97 -0.84 1.90
CA SER A 37 20.25 -1.45 3.04
C SER A 37 21.09 -2.28 3.99
N LYS A 38 22.37 -2.54 3.68
CA LYS A 38 23.24 -3.44 4.47
C LYS A 38 23.36 -3.10 5.95
N ASN A 39 23.28 -1.82 6.29
CA ASN A 39 23.38 -1.31 7.65
C ASN A 39 22.04 -0.99 8.28
N HIS A 40 20.94 -1.18 7.57
CA HIS A 40 19.61 -0.89 8.11
C HIS A 40 19.25 -1.85 9.24
N LYS A 41 18.81 -1.29 10.36
CA LYS A 41 18.39 -2.00 11.58
C LYS A 41 16.94 -1.66 11.94
N THR A 42 16.56 -0.39 11.79
CA THR A 42 15.25 0.10 12.22
C THR A 42 14.57 0.88 11.10
N ILE A 43 13.31 0.58 10.87
CA ILE A 43 12.47 1.23 9.85
C ILE A 43 11.22 1.79 10.53
N ALA A 44 10.84 3.03 10.17
CA ALA A 44 9.56 3.61 10.54
C ALA A 44 8.52 3.41 9.44
N ILE A 45 7.26 3.26 9.82
CA ILE A 45 6.11 3.26 8.92
C ILE A 45 5.36 4.57 9.15
N LEU A 46 5.23 5.39 8.11
CA LEU A 46 4.48 6.65 8.18
C LEU A 46 2.97 6.42 8.05
N PRO A 47 2.13 7.35 8.52
CA PRO A 47 0.75 7.43 8.09
C PRO A 47 0.68 7.45 6.56
N PHE A 48 -0.27 6.70 5.99
CA PHE A 48 -0.44 6.64 4.54
C PHE A 48 -1.20 7.87 4.06
N THR A 49 -0.79 8.47 2.95
CA THR A 49 -1.57 9.54 2.33
C THR A 49 -2.72 8.95 1.52
N VAL A 50 -3.93 9.48 1.70
CA VAL A 50 -5.13 9.09 0.94
C VAL A 50 -5.45 10.18 -0.04
N VAL A 51 -5.46 9.84 -1.33
CA VAL A 51 -5.71 10.78 -2.43
C VAL A 51 -6.99 10.38 -3.14
N LEU A 52 -7.89 11.32 -3.32
CA LEU A 52 -9.15 11.14 -4.04
C LEU A 52 -9.01 11.64 -5.47
N GLY A 53 -9.31 10.80 -6.45
CA GLY A 53 -9.51 11.24 -7.83
C GLY A 53 -10.78 12.08 -7.96
N GLY A 54 -10.91 12.89 -9.04
CA GLY A 54 -11.99 13.86 -9.19
C GLY A 54 -13.40 13.30 -8.98
N LYS A 55 -13.67 12.09 -9.46
CA LYS A 55 -14.99 11.45 -9.25
C LYS A 55 -15.21 11.04 -7.79
N ALA A 56 -14.19 10.52 -7.12
CA ALA A 56 -14.27 10.15 -5.71
C ALA A 56 -14.47 11.40 -4.83
N LEU A 57 -13.81 12.50 -5.15
CA LEU A 57 -13.95 13.78 -4.46
C LEU A 57 -15.35 14.35 -4.61
N GLN A 58 -15.90 14.36 -5.83
CA GLN A 58 -17.26 14.85 -6.10
C GLN A 58 -18.30 14.03 -5.34
N GLU A 59 -18.25 12.70 -5.42
CA GLU A 59 -19.19 11.80 -4.76
C GLU A 59 -19.14 11.95 -3.24
N MET A 60 -17.95 12.12 -2.63
CA MET A 60 -17.81 12.38 -1.20
C MET A 60 -18.33 13.76 -0.79
N GLY A 61 -18.14 14.79 -1.62
CA GLY A 61 -18.69 16.11 -1.36
C GLY A 61 -20.22 16.14 -1.36
N GLU A 62 -20.85 15.40 -2.28
CA GLU A 62 -22.30 15.25 -2.36
C GLU A 62 -22.88 14.49 -1.15
N GLU A 63 -22.15 13.49 -0.61
CA GLU A 63 -22.62 12.68 0.52
C GLU A 63 -22.42 13.36 1.88
N MET A 64 -21.30 14.04 2.08
CA MET A 64 -20.94 14.60 3.38
C MET A 64 -21.67 15.92 3.69
N GLY A 65 -22.10 16.65 2.68
CA GLY A 65 -22.69 17.99 2.84
C GLY A 65 -21.75 19.03 3.44
N ASP A 66 -20.72 18.60 4.19
CA ASP A 66 -19.68 19.42 4.79
C ASP A 66 -18.27 18.90 4.44
N VAL A 67 -17.69 19.52 3.43
CA VAL A 67 -16.34 19.19 2.92
C VAL A 67 -15.22 19.58 3.91
N ALA A 68 -15.53 20.41 4.91
CA ALA A 68 -14.53 20.88 5.88
C ALA A 68 -13.97 19.74 6.74
N GLN A 69 -14.71 18.66 6.93
CA GLN A 69 -14.27 17.49 7.70
C GLN A 69 -13.43 16.48 6.89
N LEU A 70 -13.39 16.64 5.57
CA LEU A 70 -12.70 15.71 4.67
C LEU A 70 -11.21 15.52 5.01
N PRO A 71 -10.40 16.57 5.25
CA PRO A 71 -8.98 16.39 5.58
C PRO A 71 -8.77 15.52 6.82
N MET A 72 -9.55 15.73 7.87
CA MET A 72 -9.48 14.95 9.10
C MET A 72 -9.84 13.48 8.87
N GLN A 73 -10.83 13.20 8.02
CA GLN A 73 -11.21 11.83 7.67
C GLN A 73 -10.10 11.12 6.89
N LEU A 74 -9.49 11.78 5.91
CA LEU A 74 -8.38 11.23 5.14
C LEU A 74 -7.16 10.95 6.03
N GLN A 75 -6.85 11.85 6.97
CA GLN A 75 -5.79 11.66 7.95
C GLN A 75 -6.06 10.44 8.85
N ASN A 76 -7.28 10.31 9.38
CA ASN A 76 -7.65 9.17 10.23
C ASN A 76 -7.54 7.85 9.46
N GLU A 77 -7.97 7.83 8.21
CA GLU A 77 -7.84 6.69 7.34
C GLU A 77 -6.38 6.32 7.07
N GLY A 78 -5.54 7.30 6.80
CA GLY A 78 -4.10 7.10 6.62
C GLY A 78 -3.42 6.48 7.85
N LYS A 79 -3.82 6.89 9.06
CA LYS A 79 -3.36 6.29 10.32
C LYS A 79 -3.86 4.86 10.51
N LEU A 80 -5.07 4.55 10.10
CA LEU A 80 -5.59 3.17 10.15
C LEU A 80 -4.80 2.24 9.23
N PHE A 81 -4.41 2.71 8.03
CA PHE A 81 -3.49 1.95 7.16
C PHE A 81 -2.15 1.70 7.83
N GLN A 82 -1.53 2.73 8.40
CA GLN A 82 -0.27 2.62 9.15
C GLN A 82 -0.38 1.54 10.24
N GLN A 83 -1.41 1.63 11.08
CA GLN A 83 -1.64 0.71 12.19
C GLN A 83 -1.83 -0.74 11.73
N SER A 84 -2.68 -0.95 10.71
CA SER A 84 -2.96 -2.28 10.18
C SER A 84 -1.71 -2.91 9.55
N ILE A 85 -0.94 -2.15 8.77
CA ILE A 85 0.30 -2.62 8.15
C ILE A 85 1.37 -2.92 9.22
N TYR A 86 1.56 -2.03 10.19
CA TYR A 86 2.48 -2.22 11.31
C TYR A 86 2.16 -3.50 12.08
N SER A 87 0.89 -3.71 12.46
CA SER A 87 0.45 -4.92 13.18
C SER A 87 0.78 -6.20 12.40
N ARG A 88 0.66 -6.17 11.06
CA ARG A 88 0.99 -7.34 10.21
C ARG A 88 2.49 -7.59 10.16
N PHE A 89 3.31 -6.54 10.08
CA PHE A 89 4.76 -6.67 10.14
C PHE A 89 5.21 -7.18 11.51
N LEU A 90 4.66 -6.67 12.61
CA LEU A 90 4.98 -7.14 13.97
C LEU A 90 4.68 -8.62 14.15
N LYS A 91 3.52 -9.12 13.70
CA LYS A 91 3.17 -10.56 13.76
C LYS A 91 4.21 -11.45 13.07
N LYS A 92 4.99 -10.90 12.15
CA LYS A 92 6.00 -11.62 11.38
C LYS A 92 7.41 -11.07 11.58
N SER A 93 7.65 -10.30 12.62
CA SER A 93 8.92 -9.59 12.87
C SER A 93 10.14 -10.52 12.83
N LYS A 94 10.00 -11.74 13.34
CA LYS A 94 11.08 -12.76 13.30
C LYS A 94 11.57 -13.12 11.88
N ASN A 95 10.73 -12.85 10.86
CA ASN A 95 11.04 -13.17 9.47
C ASN A 95 11.84 -12.08 8.76
N TYR A 96 12.14 -10.98 9.42
CA TYR A 96 12.82 -9.82 8.84
C TYR A 96 14.19 -9.59 9.47
N THR A 97 15.08 -8.98 8.70
CA THR A 97 16.43 -8.60 9.15
C THR A 97 16.47 -7.28 9.91
N ILE A 98 15.35 -6.55 9.88
CA ILE A 98 15.17 -5.23 10.50
C ILE A 98 14.09 -5.29 11.58
N SER A 99 14.05 -4.27 12.43
CA SER A 99 12.97 -3.97 13.37
C SER A 99 12.11 -2.82 12.87
N PHE A 100 10.87 -2.73 13.35
CA PHE A 100 9.97 -1.63 13.04
C PHE A 100 9.86 -0.71 14.26
N GLN A 101 10.04 0.60 14.04
CA GLN A 101 9.80 1.59 15.07
C GLN A 101 8.32 1.58 15.46
N ASP A 102 8.05 1.72 16.74
CA ASP A 102 6.69 1.84 17.27
C ASP A 102 5.96 3.05 16.64
N ILE A 103 4.69 2.85 16.25
CA ILE A 103 3.93 3.87 15.52
C ILE A 103 3.55 5.07 16.39
N ASP A 104 3.34 4.88 17.70
CA ASP A 104 3.04 5.99 18.59
C ASP A 104 4.29 6.86 18.78
N ARG A 105 5.47 6.22 18.86
CA ARG A 105 6.76 6.93 18.84
C ARG A 105 6.95 7.67 17.51
N THR A 106 6.71 7.01 16.38
CA THR A 106 6.80 7.62 15.03
C THR A 106 5.92 8.85 14.94
N ASN A 107 4.63 8.72 15.26
CA ASN A 107 3.66 9.81 15.17
C ASN A 107 3.94 10.92 16.20
N GLY A 108 4.42 10.56 17.39
CA GLY A 108 4.84 11.52 18.41
C GLY A 108 6.04 12.38 17.99
N LEU A 109 7.04 11.77 17.32
CA LEU A 109 8.21 12.49 16.81
C LEU A 109 7.83 13.41 15.64
N LEU A 110 7.00 12.95 14.69
CA LEU A 110 6.48 13.80 13.60
C LEU A 110 5.75 15.02 14.17
N LYS A 111 4.82 14.80 15.10
CA LYS A 111 4.07 15.88 15.75
C LYS A 111 5.01 16.87 16.48
N LYS A 112 6.02 16.37 17.20
CA LYS A 112 6.99 17.21 17.89
C LYS A 112 7.83 18.07 16.95
N ALA A 113 8.10 17.55 15.75
CA ALA A 113 8.82 18.28 14.70
C ALA A 113 7.93 19.24 13.91
N GLY A 114 6.62 19.30 14.18
CA GLY A 114 5.66 20.12 13.44
C GLY A 114 5.27 19.56 12.08
N ILE A 115 5.61 18.32 11.78
CA ILE A 115 5.25 17.68 10.52
C ILE A 115 3.78 17.27 10.56
N THR A 116 3.00 17.85 9.67
CA THR A 116 1.57 17.54 9.52
C THR A 116 1.34 16.34 8.60
N TYR A 117 0.10 15.86 8.51
CA TYR A 117 -0.27 14.78 7.60
C TYR A 117 -0.11 15.21 6.14
N GLU A 118 -0.45 16.45 5.83
CA GLU A 118 -0.35 17.03 4.49
C GLU A 118 1.11 17.17 4.05
N ASP A 119 2.02 17.48 4.96
CA ASP A 119 3.45 17.61 4.68
C ASP A 119 4.06 16.27 4.23
N LEU A 120 3.54 15.13 4.69
CA LEU A 120 4.08 13.80 4.36
C LEU A 120 4.05 13.47 2.86
N GLU A 121 3.20 14.13 2.08
CA GLU A 121 3.13 13.94 0.62
C GLU A 121 4.37 14.50 -0.08
N TRP A 122 4.93 15.60 0.45
CA TRP A 122 6.00 16.37 -0.17
C TRP A 122 7.32 16.34 0.61
N ALA A 123 7.30 15.68 1.78
CA ALA A 123 8.44 15.67 2.69
C ALA A 123 9.67 15.00 2.07
N ASP A 124 10.82 15.56 2.37
CA ASP A 124 12.10 14.89 2.09
C ASP A 124 12.27 13.70 3.05
N MET A 125 12.39 12.51 2.48
CA MET A 125 12.42 11.28 3.26
C MET A 125 13.70 11.08 4.07
N ASN A 126 14.82 11.74 3.72
CA ASN A 126 16.02 11.72 4.55
C ASN A 126 15.83 12.60 5.79
N GLU A 127 15.18 13.76 5.64
CA GLU A 127 14.84 14.62 6.77
C GLU A 127 13.88 13.90 7.73
N ILE A 128 12.82 13.28 7.19
CA ILE A 128 11.89 12.47 7.98
C ILE A 128 12.62 11.35 8.72
N ALA A 129 13.50 10.59 8.04
CA ALA A 129 14.28 9.52 8.68
C ALA A 129 15.17 10.03 9.80
N SER A 130 15.79 11.20 9.61
CA SER A 130 16.61 11.88 10.63
C SER A 130 15.79 12.28 11.86
N ILE A 131 14.62 12.90 11.65
CA ILE A 131 13.68 13.27 12.73
C ILE A 131 13.25 12.03 13.52
N LEU A 132 12.93 10.93 12.81
CA LEU A 132 12.49 9.68 13.41
C LEU A 132 13.64 8.86 14.00
N ARG A 133 14.90 9.17 13.66
CA ARG A 133 16.11 8.42 14.03
C ARG A 133 16.02 6.95 13.60
N VAL A 134 15.76 6.75 12.32
CA VAL A 134 15.64 5.42 11.69
C VAL A 134 16.48 5.35 10.42
N ASP A 135 16.83 4.13 10.01
CA ASP A 135 17.69 3.90 8.86
C ASP A 135 16.93 3.95 7.54
N ALA A 136 15.62 3.73 7.58
CA ALA A 136 14.76 3.81 6.41
C ALA A 136 13.31 4.15 6.82
N VAL A 137 12.53 4.57 5.83
CA VAL A 137 11.14 4.96 6.02
C VAL A 137 10.25 4.20 5.03
N ILE A 138 9.17 3.63 5.53
CA ILE A 138 8.06 3.13 4.71
C ILE A 138 7.02 4.24 4.62
N ALA A 139 6.83 4.79 3.42
CA ALA A 139 5.74 5.67 3.08
C ALA A 139 4.78 4.98 2.10
N GLY A 140 3.53 5.34 2.14
CA GLY A 140 2.55 4.79 1.23
C GLY A 140 1.45 5.77 0.88
N ASN A 141 0.83 5.56 -0.28
CA ASN A 141 -0.36 6.28 -0.64
C ASN A 141 -1.43 5.34 -1.19
N VAL A 142 -2.67 5.73 -0.92
CA VAL A 142 -3.87 5.10 -1.43
C VAL A 142 -4.56 6.08 -2.36
N TYR A 143 -4.58 5.78 -3.64
CA TYR A 143 -5.28 6.58 -4.63
C TYR A 143 -6.62 5.93 -4.97
N ARG A 144 -7.73 6.68 -4.82
CA ARG A 144 -9.08 6.25 -5.17
C ARG A 144 -9.55 6.97 -6.42
N GLU A 145 -9.90 6.22 -7.45
CA GLU A 145 -10.32 6.76 -8.75
C GLU A 145 -11.83 7.06 -8.80
N LYS A 146 -12.63 6.30 -8.05
CA LYS A 146 -14.09 6.40 -8.06
C LYS A 146 -14.60 6.14 -6.64
N GLY A 147 -15.53 6.97 -6.18
CA GLY A 147 -16.20 6.81 -4.90
C GLY A 147 -17.31 5.76 -4.95
N MET A 148 -17.88 5.47 -3.80
CA MET A 148 -19.11 4.69 -3.65
C MET A 148 -20.18 5.57 -3.02
N LYS A 149 -21.40 5.36 -3.45
CA LYS A 149 -22.58 5.93 -2.81
C LYS A 149 -22.82 5.21 -1.48
N GLN A 150 -22.80 5.95 -0.39
CA GLN A 150 -23.31 5.72 0.99
C GLN A 150 -22.30 5.76 2.15
N GLY A 151 -22.51 6.76 3.03
CA GLY A 151 -22.19 6.85 4.46
C GLY A 151 -20.73 6.68 4.93
N GLY A 152 -20.25 7.56 5.82
CA GLY A 152 -18.85 7.66 6.28
C GLY A 152 -18.15 6.37 6.78
N ALA A 153 -18.89 5.31 7.17
CA ALA A 153 -18.35 3.97 7.43
C ALA A 153 -17.99 3.23 6.12
N VAL A 154 -18.48 3.70 5.00
CA VAL A 154 -18.36 3.09 3.67
C VAL A 154 -17.09 3.55 2.94
N ALA A 155 -16.50 4.68 3.31
CA ALA A 155 -15.20 5.11 2.79
C ALA A 155 -14.12 4.05 3.03
N MET A 156 -14.18 3.37 4.15
CA MET A 156 -13.36 2.22 4.46
C MET A 156 -13.78 0.97 3.66
N ALA A 157 -15.06 0.79 3.39
CA ALA A 157 -15.57 -0.34 2.62
C ALA A 157 -15.12 -0.34 1.14
N ILE A 158 -14.76 0.81 0.55
CA ILE A 158 -14.27 0.90 -0.84
C ILE A 158 -12.89 0.29 -1.00
N LEU A 159 -12.00 0.56 -0.07
CA LEU A 159 -10.69 -0.09 -0.05
C LEU A 159 -10.82 -1.58 0.23
N VAL A 160 -11.92 -1.98 0.82
CA VAL A 160 -12.24 -3.30 1.32
C VAL A 160 -13.19 -4.09 0.43
N GLY A 161 -13.70 -3.51 -0.67
CA GLY A 161 -14.57 -4.23 -1.61
C GLY A 161 -15.92 -4.58 -0.99
N GLY A 162 -16.53 -3.66 -0.24
CA GLY A 162 -17.90 -3.80 0.24
C GLY A 162 -18.86 -4.11 -0.91
N TYR A 163 -19.98 -4.75 -0.59
CA TYR A 163 -21.00 -5.16 -1.55
C TYR A 163 -21.40 -3.99 -2.48
N GLY A 164 -21.23 -4.20 -3.78
CA GLY A 164 -21.58 -3.20 -4.81
C GLY A 164 -20.45 -2.26 -5.24
N ALA A 165 -19.21 -2.44 -4.75
CA ALA A 165 -18.08 -1.60 -5.12
C ALA A 165 -17.70 -1.76 -6.59
N THR A 166 -18.06 -0.78 -7.40
CA THR A 166 -17.55 -0.61 -8.78
C THR A 166 -16.27 0.23 -8.81
N GLY A 167 -15.73 0.60 -7.63
CA GLY A 167 -14.57 1.46 -7.48
C GLY A 167 -13.26 0.77 -7.79
N SER A 168 -12.24 1.56 -8.10
CA SER A 168 -10.85 1.13 -8.21
C SER A 168 -9.97 1.92 -7.25
N ALA A 169 -9.03 1.22 -6.62
CA ALA A 169 -8.03 1.84 -5.77
C ALA A 169 -6.63 1.35 -6.15
N LYS A 170 -5.66 2.26 -6.08
CA LYS A 170 -4.24 1.95 -6.26
C LYS A 170 -3.53 2.19 -4.94
N LEU A 171 -2.88 1.16 -4.41
CA LEU A 171 -2.04 1.24 -3.23
C LEU A 171 -0.58 1.20 -3.66
N ASN A 172 0.20 2.16 -3.20
CA ASN A 172 1.65 2.13 -3.33
C ASN A 172 2.27 2.07 -1.94
N ILE A 173 3.21 1.16 -1.77
CA ILE A 173 4.09 1.11 -0.59
C ILE A 173 5.50 1.33 -1.10
N LYS A 174 6.22 2.26 -0.52
CA LYS A 174 7.58 2.63 -0.91
C LYS A 174 8.50 2.53 0.29
N ILE A 175 9.75 2.15 0.07
CA ILE A 175 10.81 2.24 1.08
C ILE A 175 11.83 3.25 0.59
N PHE A 176 12.16 4.18 1.46
CA PHE A 176 13.18 5.20 1.21
C PHE A 176 14.36 4.97 2.16
N ASN A 177 15.57 5.08 1.61
CA ASN A 177 16.79 5.08 2.39
C ASN A 177 16.87 6.35 3.24
N GLY A 178 17.19 6.20 4.53
CA GLY A 178 17.22 7.33 5.45
C GLY A 178 18.42 8.25 5.26
N GLU A 179 19.50 7.76 4.66
CA GLU A 179 20.73 8.54 4.47
C GLU A 179 20.59 9.60 3.37
N ASP A 180 19.97 9.23 2.24
CA ASP A 180 19.90 10.06 1.04
C ASP A 180 18.49 10.30 0.51
N GLY A 181 17.47 9.76 1.17
CA GLY A 181 16.07 9.90 0.76
C GLY A 181 15.72 9.11 -0.51
N SER A 182 16.65 8.35 -1.08
CA SER A 182 16.41 7.62 -2.32
C SER A 182 15.37 6.51 -2.15
N LYS A 183 14.51 6.34 -3.15
CA LYS A 183 13.56 5.23 -3.17
C LYS A 183 14.27 3.92 -3.54
N ILE A 184 14.37 3.01 -2.58
CA ILE A 184 15.08 1.74 -2.76
C ILE A 184 14.15 0.55 -3.07
N TRP A 185 12.85 0.67 -2.79
CA TRP A 185 11.87 -0.36 -3.12
C TRP A 185 10.48 0.24 -3.27
N GLN A 186 9.65 -0.39 -4.10
CA GLN A 186 8.24 -0.04 -4.26
C GLN A 186 7.41 -1.27 -4.59
N TYR A 187 6.23 -1.35 -4.01
CA TYR A 187 5.18 -2.30 -4.37
C TYR A 187 3.92 -1.53 -4.72
N THR A 188 3.41 -1.78 -5.92
CA THR A 188 2.16 -1.21 -6.40
C THR A 188 1.12 -2.30 -6.55
N HIS A 189 -0.06 -2.08 -6.01
CA HIS A 189 -1.21 -2.96 -6.16
C HIS A 189 -2.42 -2.15 -6.61
N ARG A 190 -2.99 -2.54 -7.76
CA ARG A 190 -4.25 -1.98 -8.22
C ARG A 190 -5.36 -2.98 -7.93
N ALA A 191 -6.31 -2.56 -7.12
CA ALA A 191 -7.50 -3.32 -6.79
C ALA A 191 -8.69 -2.81 -7.61
N LYS A 192 -9.41 -3.74 -8.26
CA LYS A 192 -10.70 -3.46 -8.89
C LYS A 192 -11.74 -4.32 -8.18
N GLY A 193 -12.80 -3.70 -7.64
CA GLY A 193 -13.96 -4.33 -6.99
C GLY A 193 -13.74 -5.61 -6.17
N GLY A 194 -14.51 -5.84 -5.12
CA GLY A 194 -14.63 -7.18 -4.51
C GLY A 194 -13.47 -7.71 -3.66
N LEU A 195 -12.63 -6.85 -3.03
CA LEU A 195 -11.48 -7.32 -2.25
C LEU A 195 -11.77 -7.75 -0.80
N GLY A 196 -12.97 -7.68 -0.32
CA GLY A 196 -13.32 -8.05 1.05
C GLY A 196 -14.24 -7.02 1.72
N THR A 197 -14.68 -7.32 2.93
CA THR A 197 -15.73 -6.57 3.63
C THR A 197 -15.23 -5.58 4.69
N ASN A 198 -13.90 -5.58 5.00
CA ASN A 198 -13.31 -4.66 5.96
C ASN A 198 -11.81 -4.41 5.67
N VAL A 199 -11.25 -3.35 6.28
CA VAL A 199 -9.82 -2.93 6.10
C VAL A 199 -8.86 -4.05 6.43
N ASP A 200 -9.13 -4.76 7.50
CA ASP A 200 -8.24 -5.82 7.96
C ASP A 200 -8.12 -6.95 6.93
N ASP A 201 -9.19 -7.31 6.24
CA ASP A 201 -9.16 -8.34 5.20
C ASP A 201 -8.33 -7.93 4.00
N ILE A 202 -8.38 -6.64 3.62
CA ILE A 202 -7.55 -6.13 2.52
C ILE A 202 -6.11 -6.04 2.91
N VAL A 203 -5.83 -5.42 4.04
CA VAL A 203 -4.47 -5.36 4.56
C VAL A 203 -3.93 -6.79 4.71
N LEU A 204 -4.76 -7.74 5.15
CA LEU A 204 -4.37 -9.15 5.23
C LEU A 204 -4.00 -9.74 3.86
N LYS A 205 -4.87 -9.58 2.86
CA LYS A 205 -4.63 -10.09 1.49
C LYS A 205 -3.43 -9.41 0.86
N LEU A 206 -3.35 -8.08 1.01
CA LEU A 206 -2.25 -7.27 0.52
C LEU A 206 -0.93 -7.68 1.19
N MET A 207 -0.88 -7.71 2.52
CA MET A 207 0.33 -8.01 3.27
C MET A 207 0.79 -9.45 3.10
N LYS A 208 -0.09 -10.40 2.78
CA LYS A 208 0.31 -11.74 2.35
C LYS A 208 1.17 -11.71 1.10
N GLN A 209 0.91 -10.77 0.19
CA GLN A 209 1.67 -10.60 -1.04
C GLN A 209 2.91 -9.72 -0.84
N VAL A 210 2.75 -8.58 -0.17
CA VAL A 210 3.83 -7.67 0.19
C VAL A 210 4.91 -8.42 0.99
N SER A 211 4.54 -9.17 2.02
CA SER A 211 5.48 -9.89 2.87
C SER A 211 6.33 -10.93 2.14
N ARG A 212 5.87 -11.45 0.99
CA ARG A 212 6.64 -12.38 0.15
C ARG A 212 7.67 -11.65 -0.72
N LYS A 213 7.44 -10.38 -1.02
CA LYS A 213 8.26 -9.53 -1.90
C LYS A 213 9.02 -8.46 -1.11
N PHE A 214 8.80 -8.41 0.22
CA PHE A 214 9.45 -7.43 1.08
C PHE A 214 10.96 -7.69 1.14
N PRO A 215 11.80 -6.70 0.81
CA PRO A 215 13.21 -6.94 0.53
C PRO A 215 14.03 -7.30 1.77
N TYR A 216 13.59 -6.94 2.97
CA TYR A 216 14.25 -7.29 4.24
C TYR A 216 13.85 -8.64 4.80
N ARG A 217 13.23 -9.49 4.00
CA ARG A 217 12.88 -10.84 4.44
C ARG A 217 14.15 -11.69 4.57
N LYS A 218 14.30 -12.36 5.70
CA LYS A 218 15.37 -13.37 5.88
C LYS A 218 15.22 -14.43 4.79
N THR A 219 16.28 -14.67 4.05
CA THR A 219 16.41 -15.86 3.20
C THR A 219 16.46 -17.06 4.12
N SER A 220 15.59 -18.04 3.91
CA SER A 220 15.78 -19.35 4.52
C SER A 220 17.04 -19.93 3.89
N ASN A 221 18.17 -19.82 4.56
CA ASN A 221 19.29 -20.67 4.22
C ASN A 221 18.78 -22.10 4.42
N ASN A 222 18.72 -22.86 3.35
CA ASN A 222 18.74 -24.30 3.43
C ASN A 222 20.02 -24.66 4.18
N SER A 223 19.92 -24.82 5.48
CA SER A 223 20.91 -25.58 6.24
C SER A 223 20.73 -27.04 5.87
N SER A 224 21.13 -27.40 4.68
CA SER A 224 21.61 -28.73 4.38
C SER A 224 23.05 -28.81 4.91
N SER A 225 23.19 -28.82 6.22
CA SER A 225 24.40 -29.35 6.83
C SER A 225 24.26 -30.86 6.92
N ASN A 226 25.02 -31.48 6.10
CA ASN A 226 25.53 -32.83 6.22
C ASN A 226 25.53 -33.41 7.64
N TRP A 227 24.91 -34.56 7.75
CA TRP A 227 25.44 -35.72 8.50
C TRP A 227 25.30 -36.94 7.66
#